data_4c14ab1c75e02d4a6e863948e06775d2
#
_entry.id   4c14ab1c75e02d4a6e863948e06775d2
#
_cell.length_a   1.000
_cell.length_b   1.000
_cell.length_c   1.000
_cell.angle_alpha   90.00
_cell.angle_beta   90.00
_cell.angle_gamma   90.00
#
_symmetry.space_group_name_H-M   'P 1'
#
loop_
_entity.id
_entity.type
_entity.pdbx_description
1 polymer ?
#
loop_
_entity_poly.entity_id
_entity_poly.type
_entity_poly.pdbx_seq_one_letter_code
_entity_poly.pdbx_strand_id
1 'polypeptide(L)' 'MKKKLSISIEEKTILELDDYVKEGIFRNKSHLIELAIIKFLDNKKNV' A
#
# COMPACT_ATOMS: atom_id res chain seq x y z
N MET A 1 7.24 -15.01 6.68
CA MET A 1 6.15 -15.66 5.94
C MET A 1 4.98 -14.70 5.73
N LYS A 2 4.46 -14.62 4.52
CA LYS A 2 3.35 -13.72 4.22
C LYS A 2 2.01 -14.37 4.57
N LYS A 3 1.13 -13.58 5.15
CA LYS A 3 -0.24 -14.00 5.42
C LYS A 3 -1.20 -13.07 4.70
N LYS A 4 -2.37 -13.58 4.35
CA LYS A 4 -3.39 -12.78 3.71
C LYS A 4 -4.09 -11.88 4.73
N LEU A 5 -4.38 -10.66 4.31
CA LEU A 5 -5.11 -9.71 5.11
C LEU A 5 -6.24 -9.14 4.25
N SER A 6 -7.46 -9.18 4.77
CA SER A 6 -8.61 -8.58 4.08
C SER A 6 -8.93 -7.24 4.71
N ILE A 7 -9.00 -6.20 3.88
CA ILE A 7 -9.34 -4.87 4.35
C ILE A 7 -10.33 -4.24 3.38
N SER A 8 -11.08 -3.27 3.90
CA SER A 8 -11.99 -2.47 3.07
C SER A 8 -11.41 -1.06 2.95
N ILE A 9 -11.39 -0.55 1.72
CA ILE A 9 -10.84 0.77 1.43
C ILE A 9 -11.87 1.55 0.61
N GLU A 10 -11.97 2.85 0.87
CA GLU A 10 -12.90 3.69 0.13
C GLU A 10 -12.56 3.70 -1.36
N GLU A 11 -13.60 3.77 -2.19
CA GLU A 11 -13.43 3.70 -3.63
C GLU A 11 -12.52 4.79 -4.17
N LYS A 12 -12.65 6.00 -3.68
CA LYS A 12 -11.82 7.10 -4.16
C LYS A 12 -10.35 6.88 -3.84
N THR A 13 -10.06 6.25 -2.71
CA THR A 13 -8.69 5.92 -2.33
C THR A 13 -8.11 4.87 -3.27
N ILE A 14 -8.94 3.88 -3.65
CA ILE A 14 -8.52 2.86 -4.60
C ILE A 14 -8.18 3.48 -5.94
N LEU A 15 -8.96 4.46 -6.39
CA LEU A 15 -8.69 5.14 -7.66
C LEU A 15 -7.36 5.89 -7.62
N GLU A 16 -7.04 6.51 -6.50
CA GLU A 16 -5.75 7.17 -6.34
C GLU A 16 -4.60 6.17 -6.38
N LEU A 17 -4.78 5.00 -5.75
CA LEU A 17 -3.77 3.94 -5.80
C LEU A 17 -3.54 3.45 -7.21
N ASP A 18 -4.61 3.35 -8.00
CA ASP A 18 -4.50 2.93 -9.40
C ASP A 18 -3.59 3.86 -10.20
N ASP A 19 -3.67 5.16 -9.93
CA ASP A 19 -2.82 6.13 -10.62
C ASP A 19 -1.34 5.89 -10.33
N TYR A 20 -1.00 5.59 -9.10
CA TYR A 20 0.39 5.29 -8.74
C TYR A 20 0.88 4.01 -9.39
N VAL A 21 0.02 3.00 -9.48
CA VAL A 21 0.38 1.75 -10.14
C VAL A 21 0.62 1.97 -11.63
N LYS A 22 -0.21 2.81 -12.26
CA LYS A 22 -0.06 3.12 -13.68
C LYS A 22 1.26 3.83 -14.00
N GLU A 23 1.79 4.57 -13.04
CA GLU A 23 3.07 5.24 -13.21
C GLU A 23 4.25 4.27 -13.23
N GLY A 24 4.00 2.99 -12.90
CA GLY A 24 5.03 1.98 -12.97
C GLY A 24 5.96 1.92 -11.77
N ILE A 25 5.67 2.69 -10.73
CA ILE A 25 6.49 2.70 -9.52
C ILE A 25 6.28 1.42 -8.72
N PHE A 26 5.07 0.90 -8.76
CA PHE A 26 4.71 -0.30 -8.00
C PHE A 26 4.17 -1.36 -8.93
N ARG A 27 4.41 -2.63 -8.58
CA ARG A 27 3.97 -3.76 -9.38
C ARG A 27 2.45 -3.84 -9.46
N ASN A 28 1.79 -3.65 -8.35
CA ASN A 28 0.33 -3.68 -8.24
C ASN A 28 -0.10 -3.00 -6.95
N LYS A 29 -1.43 -2.93 -6.73
CA LYS A 29 -1.95 -2.24 -5.54
C LYS A 29 -1.52 -2.91 -4.25
N SER A 30 -1.47 -4.23 -4.22
CA SER A 30 -1.06 -4.95 -3.01
C SER A 30 0.38 -4.62 -2.63
N HIS A 31 1.26 -4.51 -3.61
CA HIS A 31 2.65 -4.15 -3.39
C HIS A 31 2.76 -2.74 -2.80
N LEU A 32 2.01 -1.80 -3.37
CA LEU A 32 1.99 -0.43 -2.87
C LEU A 32 1.51 -0.37 -1.43
N ILE A 33 0.42 -1.07 -1.11
CA ILE A 33 -0.15 -1.08 0.23
C ILE A 33 0.82 -1.69 1.23
N GLU A 34 1.47 -2.78 0.87
CA GLU A 34 2.45 -3.43 1.74
C GLU A 34 3.60 -2.49 2.06
N LEU A 35 4.14 -1.82 1.06
CA LEU A 35 5.25 -0.89 1.26
C LEU A 35 4.83 0.30 2.12
N ALA A 36 3.61 0.80 1.92
CA ALA A 36 3.11 1.90 2.72
C ALA A 36 3.03 1.53 4.20
N ILE A 37 2.58 0.31 4.48
CA ILE A 37 2.47 -0.17 5.86
C ILE A 37 3.86 -0.34 6.47
N ILE A 38 4.78 -0.93 5.73
CA ILE A 38 6.15 -1.12 6.20
C ILE A 38 6.80 0.22 6.53
N LYS A 39 6.62 1.20 5.66
CA LYS A 39 7.17 2.54 5.87
C LYS A 39 6.57 3.20 7.09
N PHE A 40 5.27 3.05 7.30
CA PHE A 40 4.60 3.62 8.46
C PHE A 40 5.16 3.04 9.76
N LEU A 41 5.31 1.73 9.80
CA LEU A 41 5.85 1.05 10.97
C LEU A 41 7.30 1.44 11.24
N ASP A 42 8.07 1.60 10.17
CA ASP A 42 9.47 2.01 10.28
C ASP A 42 9.59 3.40 10.88
N ASN A 43 8.78 4.34 10.41
CA ASN A 43 8.77 5.70 10.93
C ASN A 43 8.40 5.72 12.40
N LYS A 44 7.46 4.87 12.79
CA LYS A 44 7.03 4.80 14.18
C LYS A 44 8.12 4.29 15.10
N LYS A 45 8.95 3.38 14.61
CA LYS A 45 10.06 2.84 15.39
C LYS A 45 11.16 3.85 15.60
N ASN A 46 11.29 4.83 14.71
CA ASN A 46 12.36 5.83 14.76
C ASN A 46 12.00 7.09 15.54
N VAL A 47 10.84 7.12 16.14
CA VAL A 47 10.39 8.27 16.94
C VAL A 47 10.85 8.14 18.38
#